data_63542e004f61d6fb063ac032d811dd7f
#
_entry.id   63542e004f61d6fb063ac032d811dd7f
#
_cell.length_a   1.000
_cell.length_b   1.000
_cell.length_c   1.000
_cell.angle_alpha   90.00
_cell.angle_beta   90.00
_cell.angle_gamma   90.00
#
_symmetry.space_group_name_H-M   'P 1'
#
loop_
_entity.id
_entity.type
_entity.pdbx_description
1 polymer ?
#
loop_
_entity_poly.entity_id
_entity_poly.type
_entity_poly.pdbx_seq_one_letter_code
_entity_poly.pdbx_strand_id
1 'polypeptide(L)'
;MKPTPSEDLLFVGTHGYVAALNKFTGVEAWRTSLPKTGWSVVTLLHEDGVLFAGTGGQVFALNPATGEIAWNNTLPGLGSSHLCLATIRASPNAAAAPLPQIVQALEQSSSNQGAGSVS
;
A
#
# COMPACT_ATOMS: atom_id res chain seq x y z
N MET A 1 -16.54 23.14 4.59
CA MET A 1 -16.13 22.00 5.42
C MET A 1 -14.72 21.60 5.06
N LYS A 2 -13.90 21.35 6.06
CA LYS A 2 -12.51 20.96 5.80
C LYS A 2 -12.43 19.51 5.39
N PRO A 3 -11.59 19.15 4.42
CA PRO A 3 -11.37 17.76 4.10
C PRO A 3 -10.65 17.06 5.26
N THR A 4 -10.82 15.75 5.35
CA THR A 4 -10.13 14.95 6.36
C THR A 4 -8.62 14.98 6.06
N PRO A 5 -7.77 15.28 7.06
CA PRO A 5 -6.33 15.24 6.81
C PRO A 5 -5.88 13.84 6.42
N SER A 6 -4.85 13.77 5.58
CA SER A 6 -4.37 12.48 5.08
C SER A 6 -3.94 11.55 6.21
N GLU A 7 -3.37 12.09 7.27
CA GLU A 7 -2.95 11.24 8.40
C GLU A 7 -4.13 10.64 9.15
N ASP A 8 -5.34 11.15 8.93
CA ASP A 8 -6.55 10.61 9.56
C ASP A 8 -7.30 9.68 8.63
N LEU A 9 -6.71 9.30 7.52
CA LEU A 9 -7.35 8.41 6.55
C LEU A 9 -6.86 6.99 6.68
N LEU A 10 -7.77 6.05 6.52
CA LEU A 10 -7.45 4.63 6.33
C LEU A 10 -7.67 4.32 4.86
N PHE A 11 -6.66 3.79 4.20
CA PHE A 11 -6.77 3.47 2.79
C PHE A 11 -7.13 2.01 2.60
N VAL A 12 -8.08 1.76 1.71
CA VAL A 12 -8.59 0.41 1.45
C VAL A 12 -8.47 0.14 -0.04
N GLY A 13 -7.89 -1.01 -0.40
CA GLY A 13 -7.80 -1.42 -1.79
C GLY A 13 -8.54 -2.72 -2.00
N THR A 14 -9.48 -2.74 -2.93
CA THR A 14 -10.24 -3.94 -3.23
C THR A 14 -10.99 -3.76 -4.55
N HIS A 15 -11.20 -4.86 -5.27
CA HIS A 15 -12.02 -4.85 -6.49
C HIS A 15 -11.57 -3.83 -7.53
N GLY A 16 -10.27 -3.55 -7.59
CA GLY A 16 -9.77 -2.56 -8.55
C GLY A 16 -10.08 -1.12 -8.16
N TYR A 17 -10.42 -0.89 -6.90
CA TYR A 17 -10.67 0.45 -6.37
C TYR A 17 -9.73 0.74 -5.21
N VAL A 18 -9.48 2.02 -5.01
CA VAL A 18 -8.87 2.49 -3.78
C VAL A 18 -9.86 3.46 -3.14
N ALA A 19 -10.09 3.29 -1.85
CA ALA A 19 -10.98 4.19 -1.11
C ALA A 19 -10.24 4.68 0.11
N ALA A 20 -10.62 5.85 0.60
CA ALA A 20 -10.10 6.40 1.83
C ALA A 20 -11.25 6.65 2.78
N LEU A 21 -11.12 6.17 3.99
CA LEU A 21 -12.12 6.33 5.03
C LEU A 21 -11.52 7.16 6.15
N ASN A 22 -12.36 7.94 6.82
CA ASN A 22 -11.92 8.56 8.06
C ASN A 22 -11.68 7.42 9.06
N LYS A 23 -10.46 7.29 9.57
CA LYS A 23 -10.09 6.12 10.35
C LYS A 23 -10.79 6.08 11.72
N PHE A 24 -11.38 7.19 12.15
CA PHE A 24 -12.09 7.24 13.41
C PHE A 24 -13.60 7.02 13.27
N THR A 25 -14.17 7.40 12.14
CA THR A 25 -15.61 7.34 11.94
C THR A 25 -16.05 6.32 10.91
N GLY A 26 -15.13 5.93 10.00
CA GLY A 26 -15.48 5.04 8.90
C GLY A 26 -16.14 5.74 7.72
N VAL A 27 -16.31 7.06 7.79
CA VAL A 27 -16.94 7.79 6.70
C VAL A 27 -15.99 7.85 5.50
N GLU A 28 -16.50 7.53 4.33
CA GLU A 28 -15.69 7.52 3.11
C GLU A 28 -15.37 8.94 2.67
N ALA A 29 -14.08 9.24 2.49
CA ALA A 29 -13.63 10.55 2.04
C ALA A 29 -13.54 10.61 0.53
N TRP A 30 -13.03 9.57 -0.12
CA TRP A 30 -12.96 9.49 -1.56
C TRP A 30 -12.83 8.04 -2.00
N ARG A 31 -13.10 7.81 -3.28
CA ARG A 31 -13.01 6.50 -3.90
C ARG A 31 -12.51 6.68 -5.33
N THR A 32 -11.53 5.89 -5.73
CA THR A 32 -10.94 5.98 -7.06
C THR A 32 -10.96 4.63 -7.73
N SER A 33 -11.46 4.57 -8.95
CA SER A 33 -11.43 3.37 -9.78
C SER A 33 -10.07 3.31 -10.47
N LEU A 34 -9.44 2.13 -10.43
CA LEU A 34 -8.16 1.91 -11.10
C LEU A 34 -8.46 1.32 -12.48
N PRO A 35 -8.18 2.06 -13.56
CA PRO A 35 -8.63 1.63 -14.90
C PRO A 35 -8.01 0.30 -15.32
N LYS A 36 -8.82 -0.53 -15.96
CA LYS A 36 -8.38 -1.78 -16.60
C LYS A 36 -7.79 -2.78 -15.63
N THR A 37 -8.22 -2.77 -14.40
CA THR A 37 -7.71 -3.72 -13.40
C THR A 37 -8.75 -4.75 -12.98
N GLY A 38 -10.01 -4.57 -13.36
CA GLY A 38 -11.06 -5.50 -13.01
C GLY A 38 -11.28 -5.58 -11.51
N TRP A 39 -11.50 -6.78 -10.99
CA TRP A 39 -11.76 -7.01 -9.58
C TRP A 39 -10.56 -7.58 -8.87
N SER A 40 -9.38 -7.22 -9.30
CA SER A 40 -8.15 -7.76 -8.73
C SER A 40 -7.92 -7.27 -7.31
N VAL A 41 -7.11 -8.03 -6.60
CA VAL A 41 -6.62 -7.62 -5.29
C VAL A 41 -5.75 -6.39 -5.47
N VAL A 42 -5.89 -5.41 -4.59
CA VAL A 42 -5.13 -4.17 -4.63
C VAL A 42 -4.21 -4.14 -3.42
N THR A 43 -2.91 -3.98 -3.66
CA THR A 43 -1.94 -3.79 -2.58
C THR A 43 -1.60 -2.31 -2.49
N LEU A 44 -1.41 -1.82 -1.28
CA LEU A 44 -1.20 -0.39 -1.02
C LEU A 44 0.08 -0.17 -0.25
N LEU A 45 0.73 0.95 -0.55
CA LEU A 45 1.93 1.38 0.16
C LEU A 45 1.93 2.90 0.16
N HIS A 46 2.16 3.50 1.32
CA HIS A 46 2.20 4.97 1.43
C HIS A 46 3.61 5.39 1.84
N GLU A 47 4.17 6.32 1.09
CA GLU A 47 5.48 6.88 1.42
C GLU A 47 5.67 8.24 0.74
N ASP A 48 6.32 9.16 1.43
CA ASP A 48 6.68 10.48 0.89
C ASP A 48 5.47 11.24 0.36
N GLY A 49 4.34 11.09 1.05
CA GLY A 49 3.13 11.81 0.65
C GLY A 49 2.43 11.26 -0.57
N VAL A 50 2.79 10.05 -0.99
CA VAL A 50 2.18 9.41 -2.17
C VAL A 50 1.60 8.08 -1.75
N LEU A 51 0.42 7.76 -2.25
CA LEU A 51 -0.21 6.46 -2.04
C LEU A 51 -0.01 5.64 -3.31
N PHE A 52 0.72 4.53 -3.19
CA PHE A 52 0.94 3.64 -4.31
C PHE A 52 -0.02 2.47 -4.24
N ALA A 53 -0.59 2.11 -5.39
CA ALA A 53 -1.52 0.99 -5.48
C ALA A 53 -1.05 0.06 -6.58
N GLY A 54 -0.94 -1.24 -6.26
CA GLY A 54 -0.55 -2.24 -7.24
C GLY A 54 -1.67 -3.26 -7.41
N THR A 55 -2.08 -3.47 -8.65
CA THR A 55 -3.13 -4.42 -8.94
C THR A 55 -3.14 -4.73 -10.44
N GLY A 56 -3.51 -5.97 -10.76
CA GLY A 56 -3.67 -6.34 -12.17
C GLY A 56 -2.44 -6.13 -13.02
N GLY A 57 -1.26 -6.25 -12.45
CA GLY A 57 -0.02 -6.04 -13.18
C GLY A 57 0.33 -4.58 -13.41
N GLN A 58 -0.34 -3.65 -12.74
CA GLN A 58 -0.11 -2.21 -12.92
C GLN A 58 0.16 -1.55 -11.59
N VAL A 59 0.89 -0.44 -11.64
CA VAL A 59 1.15 0.38 -10.47
C VAL A 59 0.58 1.77 -10.72
N PHE A 60 -0.08 2.31 -9.69
CA PHE A 60 -0.66 3.65 -9.73
C PHE A 60 -0.10 4.45 -8.57
N ALA A 61 0.13 5.73 -8.80
CA ALA A 61 0.45 6.67 -7.72
C ALA A 61 -0.71 7.63 -7.57
N LEU A 62 -1.22 7.74 -6.35
CA LEU A 62 -2.39 8.58 -6.07
C LEU A 62 -2.04 9.63 -5.04
N ASN A 63 -2.76 10.74 -5.13
CA ASN A 63 -2.73 11.76 -4.10
C ASN A 63 -3.56 11.25 -2.92
N PRO A 64 -2.98 11.03 -1.74
CA PRO A 64 -3.74 10.45 -0.63
C PRO A 64 -4.85 11.36 -0.11
N ALA A 65 -4.74 12.66 -0.34
CA ALA A 65 -5.76 13.58 0.15
C ALA A 65 -7.01 13.59 -0.74
N THR A 66 -6.86 13.34 -2.04
CA THR A 66 -7.97 13.48 -2.99
C THR A 66 -8.30 12.20 -3.74
N GLY A 67 -7.37 11.25 -3.79
CA GLY A 67 -7.55 10.04 -4.59
C GLY A 67 -7.23 10.21 -6.07
N GLU A 68 -6.72 11.38 -6.46
CA GLU A 68 -6.40 11.62 -7.85
C GLU A 68 -5.18 10.81 -8.28
N ILE A 69 -5.27 10.17 -9.45
CA ILE A 69 -4.16 9.38 -9.99
C ILE A 69 -3.14 10.33 -10.60
N ALA A 70 -1.92 10.30 -10.07
CA ALA A 70 -0.83 11.12 -10.57
C ALA A 70 -0.12 10.46 -11.75
N TRP A 71 0.09 9.15 -11.68
CA TRP A 71 0.66 8.42 -12.79
C TRP A 71 0.30 6.94 -12.68
N ASN A 72 0.49 6.24 -13.77
CA ASN A 72 0.21 4.81 -13.87
C ASN A 72 1.30 4.17 -14.71
N ASN A 73 1.76 3.01 -14.29
CA ASN A 73 2.73 2.22 -15.05
C ASN A 73 2.16 0.83 -15.24
N THR A 74 2.02 0.41 -16.48
CA THR A 74 1.42 -0.88 -16.79
C THR A 74 2.41 -2.03 -16.74
N LEU A 75 3.70 -1.76 -16.45
CA LEU A 75 4.73 -2.77 -16.30
C LEU A 75 4.74 -3.73 -17.48
N PRO A 76 5.03 -3.23 -18.70
CA PRO A 76 4.93 -4.08 -19.90
C PRO A 76 5.79 -5.33 -19.75
N GLY A 77 5.23 -6.46 -20.15
CA GLY A 77 5.95 -7.73 -20.14
C GLY A 77 5.91 -8.48 -18.82
N LEU A 78 5.27 -7.94 -17.77
CA LEU A 78 5.24 -8.60 -16.48
C LEU A 78 3.91 -9.27 -16.16
N GLY A 79 2.97 -9.27 -17.10
CA GLY A 79 1.70 -9.95 -16.92
C GLY A 79 0.71 -9.15 -16.10
N SER A 80 -0.29 -9.82 -15.58
CA SER A 80 -1.38 -9.16 -14.86
C SER A 80 -1.69 -9.81 -13.52
N SER A 81 -0.69 -10.41 -12.88
CA SER A 81 -0.86 -11.05 -11.59
C SER A 81 -0.85 -10.04 -10.45
N HIS A 82 -1.00 -10.56 -9.25
CA HIS A 82 -0.88 -9.76 -8.04
C HIS A 82 0.52 -9.19 -7.93
N LEU A 83 0.62 -8.06 -7.24
CA LEU A 83 1.88 -7.37 -7.02
C LEU A 83 2.16 -7.23 -5.55
N CYS A 84 3.46 -7.12 -5.22
CA CYS A 84 3.91 -6.66 -3.93
C CYS A 84 4.64 -5.35 -4.13
N LEU A 85 4.51 -4.44 -3.19
CA LEU A 85 5.13 -3.12 -3.27
C LEU A 85 6.06 -2.94 -2.08
N ALA A 86 7.20 -2.31 -2.33
CA ALA A 86 8.13 -1.99 -1.25
C ALA A 86 9.02 -0.84 -1.66
N THR A 87 9.40 -0.03 -0.69
CA THR A 87 10.46 0.95 -0.85
C THR A 87 11.51 0.66 0.21
N ILE A 88 12.61 1.37 0.17
CA ILE A 88 13.65 1.14 1.18
C ILE A 88 13.12 1.42 2.58
N ARG A 89 12.27 2.44 2.72
CA ARG A 89 11.76 2.82 4.05
C ARG A 89 10.42 2.19 4.39
N ALA A 90 9.64 1.81 3.41
CA ALA A 90 8.29 1.30 3.63
C ALA A 90 8.12 -0.03 2.94
N SER A 91 8.62 -1.09 3.57
CA SER A 91 8.44 -2.46 3.10
C SER A 91 7.28 -3.09 3.85
N PRO A 92 6.43 -3.89 3.18
CA PRO A 92 5.33 -4.56 3.88
C PRO A 92 5.77 -5.38 5.08
N ASN A 93 6.97 -5.96 5.03
CA ASN A 93 7.44 -6.81 6.12
C ASN A 93 8.16 -6.04 7.22
N ALA A 94 8.42 -4.77 7.02
CA ALA A 94 9.23 -4.00 7.96
C ALA A 94 8.72 -2.59 8.17
N ALA A 95 7.52 -2.30 7.71
CA ALA A 95 7.02 -0.94 7.62
C ALA A 95 6.98 -0.20 8.94
N ALA A 96 6.72 -0.90 10.03
CA ALA A 96 6.52 -0.26 11.32
C ALA A 96 7.78 -0.21 12.16
N ALA A 97 8.91 -0.76 11.71
CA ALA A 97 10.09 -0.91 12.54
C ALA A 97 11.26 -0.06 12.03
N PRO A 98 11.96 0.65 12.93
CA PRO A 98 13.22 1.29 12.55
C PRO A 98 14.23 0.25 12.08
N LEU A 99 15.19 0.68 11.27
CA LEU A 99 16.13 -0.22 10.67
C LEU A 99 16.88 -1.10 11.68
N PRO A 100 17.39 -0.58 12.81
CA PRO A 100 18.07 -1.46 13.76
C PRO A 100 17.16 -2.55 14.32
N GLN A 101 15.90 -2.24 14.54
CA GLN A 101 14.96 -3.24 15.01
C GLN A 101 14.67 -4.30 13.96
N ILE A 102 14.65 -3.90 12.71
CA ILE A 102 14.46 -4.83 11.61
C ILE A 102 15.62 -5.83 11.57
N VAL A 103 16.85 -5.34 11.70
CA VAL A 103 18.03 -6.19 11.70
C VAL A 103 17.96 -7.18 12.85
N GLN A 104 17.60 -6.71 14.05
CA GLN A 104 17.48 -7.60 15.20
C GLN A 104 16.40 -8.66 14.97
N ALA A 105 15.29 -8.27 14.41
CA ALA A 105 14.21 -9.21 14.15
C ALA A 105 14.65 -10.30 13.19
N LEU A 106 15.39 -9.94 12.15
CA LEU A 106 15.89 -10.90 11.19
C LEU A 106 16.89 -11.87 11.85
N GLU A 107 17.76 -11.34 12.69
CA GLU A 107 18.73 -12.16 13.38
C GLU A 107 18.04 -13.14 14.33
N GLN A 108 17.07 -12.68 15.08
CA GLN A 108 16.32 -13.55 15.97
C GLN A 108 15.56 -14.61 15.20
N SER A 109 14.96 -14.22 14.11
CA SER A 109 14.21 -15.17 13.29
C SER A 109 15.11 -16.28 12.78
N SER A 110 16.32 -15.95 12.35
CA SER A 110 17.20 -16.98 11.84
C SER A 110 17.79 -17.83 12.96
N SER A 111 17.97 -17.29 14.16
CA SER A 111 18.52 -18.06 15.26
C SER A 111 17.48 -18.90 15.97
N ASN A 112 16.25 -18.52 15.94
CA ASN A 112 15.19 -19.23 16.54
C ASN A 112 14.63 -20.24 15.68
N GLN A 113 14.76 -20.34 15.00
CA GLN A 113 14.15 -20.94 14.29
C GLN A 113 13.53 -20.76 13.76
N GLY A 114 13.61 -20.62 13.74
CA GLY A 114 13.03 -20.26 13.52
C GLY A 114 12.39 -19.58 13.38
N ALA A 115 12.17 -19.50 13.45
CA ALA A 115 11.45 -18.83 13.56
C ALA A 115 10.90 -18.31 13.02
N GLY A 116 10.74 -18.51 12.76
CA GLY A 116 10.12 -18.09 12.29
C GLY A 116 9.60 -17.18 12.36
N SER A 117 9.49 -17.04 12.69
CA SER A 117 8.87 -16.32 12.75
C SER A 117 9.02 -15.35 12.26
N VAL A 118 9.15 -15.11 11.84
CA VAL A 118 9.05 -14.28 11.48
C VAL A 118 8.63 -14.20 10.79
N SER A 119 8.31 -14.35 10.85
CA SER A 119 7.84 -14.38 10.52
C SER A 119 7.40 -13.95 10.30
#